data_bf0a29f8fce64ecd79d5ed70a1b5dadc
#
_entry.id   bf0a29f8fce64ecd79d5ed70a1b5dadc
#
_cell.length_a   1.000
_cell.length_b   1.000
_cell.length_c   1.000
_cell.angle_alpha   90.00
_cell.angle_beta   90.00
_cell.angle_gamma   90.00
#
_symmetry.space_group_name_H-M   'P 1'
#
loop_
_entity.id
_entity.type
_entity.pdbx_description
1 polymer ?
#
loop_
_entity_poly.entity_id
_entity_poly.type
_entity_poly.pdbx_seq_one_letter_code
_entity_poly.pdbx_strand_id
1 'polypeptide(L)'
;MATEKLQYIEDNSTGIETVSLENVSISYPPHTHVGHYVFGIVTEGAILIRVGNQVFTCSEGECFSVLPDVQHSIEPRSERYSMITTCIPRDDNASKELDVIKREIIGNPELELSIDQMSGKVNISSYHMIRKFTSENGLTPHKFQMQCRIRKAQQLLRQGYKVVDVAHMVGFCDQSHLDRVFKKQVGISPEQFIRSAVLTDAE
;
A
#
# COMPACT_ATOMS: atom_id res chain seq x y z
N MET A 1 6.83 -13.03 27.63
CA MET A 1 6.96 -12.92 26.16
C MET A 1 6.62 -11.50 25.78
N ALA A 2 7.46 -10.82 25.01
CA ALA A 2 7.16 -9.46 24.55
C ALA A 2 5.94 -9.51 23.62
N THR A 3 5.00 -8.59 23.82
CA THR A 3 3.73 -8.55 23.06
C THR A 3 3.98 -7.96 21.68
N GLU A 4 3.40 -8.54 20.64
CA GLU A 4 3.39 -7.94 19.30
C GLU A 4 2.67 -6.59 19.34
N LYS A 5 3.28 -5.56 18.76
CA LYS A 5 2.69 -4.24 18.68
C LYS A 5 2.82 -3.69 17.28
N LEU A 6 1.74 -3.11 16.79
CA LEU A 6 1.68 -2.37 15.53
C LEU A 6 1.05 -1.01 15.83
N GLN A 7 1.73 0.04 15.42
CA GLN A 7 1.25 1.41 15.53
C GLN A 7 1.28 2.05 14.14
N TYR A 8 0.22 2.73 13.77
CA TYR A 8 0.09 3.50 12.55
C TYR A 8 -0.15 4.96 12.89
N ILE A 9 0.63 5.85 12.31
CA ILE A 9 0.53 7.30 12.49
C ILE A 9 0.47 7.93 11.11
N GLU A 10 -0.45 8.87 10.90
CA GLU A 10 -0.53 9.69 9.69
C GLU A 10 -0.57 11.17 10.06
N ASP A 11 0.25 11.95 9.39
CA ASP A 11 0.17 13.40 9.41
C ASP A 11 -0.77 13.86 8.29
N ASN A 12 -1.96 14.31 8.66
CA ASN A 12 -2.99 14.74 7.72
C ASN A 12 -2.58 15.98 6.89
N SER A 13 -1.62 16.78 7.35
CA SER A 13 -1.17 17.99 6.64
C SER A 13 -0.21 17.68 5.50
N THR A 14 0.63 16.65 5.67
CA THR A 14 1.65 16.26 4.70
C THR A 14 1.31 14.97 3.95
N GLY A 15 0.38 14.17 4.45
CA GLY A 15 0.07 12.83 3.95
C GLY A 15 1.18 11.82 4.21
N ILE A 16 2.13 12.14 5.12
CA ILE A 16 3.19 11.22 5.53
C ILE A 16 2.59 10.19 6.49
N GLU A 17 2.86 8.92 6.20
CA GLU A 17 2.42 7.79 7.01
C GLU A 17 3.62 7.10 7.64
N THR A 18 3.54 6.78 8.93
CA THR A 18 4.57 6.02 9.65
C THR A 18 3.95 4.77 10.26
N VAL A 19 4.57 3.63 10.04
CA VAL A 19 4.20 2.34 10.64
C VAL A 19 5.35 1.85 11.50
N SER A 20 5.08 1.62 12.78
CA SER A 20 6.00 0.98 13.72
C SER A 20 5.52 -0.43 14.01
N LEU A 21 6.40 -1.38 13.82
CA LEU A 21 6.23 -2.79 14.13
C LEU A 21 7.20 -3.17 15.23
N GLU A 22 6.71 -3.72 16.34
CA GLU A 22 7.54 -4.19 17.44
C GLU A 22 7.29 -5.68 17.69
N ASN A 23 8.37 -6.46 17.69
CA ASN A 23 8.36 -7.89 18.01
C ASN A 23 7.35 -8.71 17.19
N VAL A 24 7.30 -8.52 15.89
CA VAL A 24 6.33 -9.18 14.98
C VAL A 24 6.96 -10.29 14.15
N SER A 25 6.10 -11.16 13.61
CA SER A 25 6.45 -12.19 12.62
C SER A 25 5.66 -12.04 11.30
N ILE A 26 5.19 -10.83 11.02
CA ILE A 26 4.34 -10.53 9.86
C ILE A 26 5.13 -10.58 8.57
N SER A 27 4.58 -11.24 7.55
CA SER A 27 5.07 -11.20 6.18
C SER A 27 4.18 -10.28 5.34
N TYR A 28 4.80 -9.42 4.53
CA TYR A 28 4.11 -8.61 3.55
C TYR A 28 4.33 -9.20 2.16
N PRO A 29 3.30 -9.81 1.54
CA PRO A 29 3.41 -10.36 0.20
C PRO A 29 3.67 -9.24 -0.82
N PRO A 30 4.06 -9.57 -2.08
CA PRO A 30 4.33 -8.58 -3.10
C PRO A 30 3.20 -7.54 -3.24
N HIS A 31 3.53 -6.27 -2.97
CA HIS A 31 2.65 -5.11 -3.01
C HIS A 31 3.41 -3.87 -3.51
N THR A 32 2.71 -2.77 -3.68
CA THR A 32 3.26 -1.49 -4.16
C THR A 32 2.63 -0.35 -3.36
N HIS A 33 3.43 0.65 -3.00
CA HIS A 33 2.91 1.91 -2.47
C HIS A 33 2.74 2.91 -3.61
N VAL A 34 1.49 3.10 -4.01
CA VAL A 34 1.14 3.97 -5.14
C VAL A 34 1.48 5.42 -4.83
N GLY A 35 2.36 6.01 -5.64
CA GLY A 35 2.74 7.43 -5.52
C GLY A 35 3.50 7.78 -4.24
N HIS A 36 4.10 6.81 -3.50
CA HIS A 36 4.83 7.05 -2.26
C HIS A 36 6.20 6.42 -2.29
N TYR A 37 7.19 7.18 -1.84
CA TYR A 37 8.48 6.64 -1.41
C TYR A 37 8.28 5.90 -0.08
N VAL A 38 8.93 4.76 0.08
CA VAL A 38 8.98 4.05 1.37
C VAL A 38 10.41 4.07 1.87
N PHE A 39 10.59 4.51 3.10
CA PHE A 39 11.85 4.43 3.83
C PHE A 39 11.63 3.55 5.05
N GLY A 40 12.53 2.62 5.31
CA GLY A 40 12.43 1.73 6.45
C GLY A 40 13.75 1.56 7.17
N ILE A 41 13.68 1.33 8.47
CA ILE A 41 14.79 0.93 9.32
C ILE A 41 14.38 -0.29 10.14
N VAL A 42 15.21 -1.32 10.16
CA VAL A 42 15.08 -2.46 11.05
C VAL A 42 15.66 -2.08 12.40
N THR A 43 14.84 -2.12 13.45
CA THR A 43 15.26 -1.74 14.81
C THR A 43 15.64 -2.95 15.66
N GLU A 44 15.18 -4.14 15.30
CA GLU A 44 15.57 -5.42 15.91
C GLU A 44 15.40 -6.58 14.92
N GLY A 45 16.27 -7.57 15.00
CA GLY A 45 16.21 -8.76 14.17
C GLY A 45 16.62 -8.51 12.71
N ALA A 46 16.01 -9.23 11.78
CA ALA A 46 16.32 -9.12 10.37
C ALA A 46 15.10 -9.47 9.49
N ILE A 47 15.04 -8.85 8.32
CA ILE A 47 14.05 -9.11 7.27
C ILE A 47 14.74 -9.45 5.96
N LEU A 48 14.08 -10.23 5.13
CA LEU A 48 14.39 -10.37 3.72
C LEU A 48 13.47 -9.44 2.95
N ILE A 49 14.02 -8.51 2.20
CA ILE A 49 13.25 -7.59 1.36
C ILE A 49 13.55 -7.87 -0.12
N ARG A 50 12.49 -7.94 -0.92
CA ARG A 50 12.55 -8.03 -2.38
C ARG A 50 12.03 -6.74 -2.98
N VAL A 51 12.82 -6.08 -3.80
CA VAL A 51 12.44 -4.82 -4.47
C VAL A 51 12.67 -5.01 -5.97
N GLY A 52 11.61 -5.10 -6.75
CA GLY A 52 11.71 -5.49 -8.15
C GLY A 52 12.38 -6.86 -8.30
N ASN A 53 13.54 -6.88 -8.99
CA ASN A 53 14.33 -8.10 -9.19
C ASN A 53 15.48 -8.27 -8.17
N GLN A 54 15.64 -7.35 -7.24
CA GLN A 54 16.69 -7.41 -6.22
C GLN A 54 16.17 -8.04 -4.95
N VAL A 55 17.04 -8.81 -4.29
CA VAL A 55 16.75 -9.44 -3.00
C VAL A 55 17.91 -9.18 -2.06
N PHE A 56 17.65 -8.68 -0.89
CA PHE A 56 18.66 -8.44 0.13
C PHE A 56 18.10 -8.63 1.54
N THR A 57 18.98 -8.97 2.46
CA THR A 57 18.65 -8.99 3.89
C THR A 57 18.93 -7.61 4.46
N CYS A 58 18.02 -7.13 5.29
CA CYS A 58 18.17 -5.91 6.06
C CYS A 58 18.13 -6.31 7.54
N SER A 59 19.22 -6.06 8.25
CA SER A 59 19.44 -6.43 9.65
C SER A 59 19.25 -5.21 10.57
N GLU A 60 19.30 -5.43 11.87
CA GLU A 60 19.20 -4.38 12.89
C GLU A 60 20.16 -3.20 12.59
N GLY A 61 19.63 -1.98 12.63
CA GLY A 61 20.31 -0.74 12.30
C GLY A 61 20.43 -0.43 10.80
N GLU A 62 20.09 -1.36 9.92
CA GLU A 62 20.12 -1.15 8.48
C GLU A 62 18.82 -0.52 7.97
N CYS A 63 18.98 0.33 6.94
CA CYS A 63 17.89 1.03 6.29
C CYS A 63 17.66 0.51 4.87
N PHE A 64 16.42 0.62 4.41
CA PHE A 64 16.07 0.37 3.01
C PHE A 64 15.16 1.48 2.47
N SER A 65 15.10 1.58 1.15
CA SER A 65 14.16 2.47 0.48
C SER A 65 13.53 1.77 -0.72
N VAL A 66 12.27 2.12 -0.98
CA VAL A 66 11.53 1.68 -2.16
C VAL A 66 11.00 2.89 -2.89
N LEU A 67 11.25 2.96 -4.18
CA LEU A 67 10.72 4.03 -5.04
C LEU A 67 9.20 3.89 -5.20
N PRO A 68 8.50 4.99 -5.48
CA PRO A 68 7.08 4.94 -5.79
C PRO A 68 6.76 3.94 -6.89
N ASP A 69 5.64 3.24 -6.72
CA ASP A 69 5.12 2.28 -7.70
C ASP A 69 5.98 1.01 -7.91
N VAL A 70 7.08 0.84 -7.18
CA VAL A 70 7.93 -0.36 -7.29
C VAL A 70 7.38 -1.47 -6.39
N GLN A 71 7.17 -2.65 -7.01
CA GLN A 71 6.71 -3.83 -6.29
C GLN A 71 7.79 -4.33 -5.34
N HIS A 72 7.39 -4.61 -4.10
CA HIS A 72 8.27 -5.18 -3.08
C HIS A 72 7.51 -6.12 -2.15
N SER A 73 8.26 -6.95 -1.43
CA SER A 73 7.76 -7.83 -0.38
C SER A 73 8.74 -7.87 0.78
N ILE A 74 8.23 -8.15 1.98
CA ILE A 74 9.02 -8.28 3.21
C ILE A 74 8.67 -9.62 3.85
N GLU A 75 9.71 -10.39 4.20
CA GLU A 75 9.60 -11.65 4.91
C GLU A 75 10.49 -11.61 6.16
N PRO A 76 10.07 -12.15 7.32
CA PRO A 76 10.94 -12.29 8.47
C PRO A 76 12.18 -13.15 8.10
N ARG A 77 13.37 -12.72 8.51
CA ARG A 77 14.60 -13.52 8.42
C ARG A 77 15.02 -14.06 9.78
N SER A 78 14.65 -13.35 10.85
CA SER A 78 14.69 -13.82 12.23
C SER A 78 13.31 -14.33 12.66
N GLU A 79 13.24 -15.04 13.79
CA GLU A 79 11.97 -15.51 14.36
C GLU A 79 10.98 -14.35 14.54
N ARG A 80 11.48 -13.20 14.99
CA ARG A 80 10.75 -11.95 15.14
C ARG A 80 11.63 -10.78 14.72
N TYR A 81 10.98 -9.69 14.36
CA TYR A 81 11.66 -8.44 14.01
C TYR A 81 10.87 -7.23 14.47
N SER A 82 11.56 -6.10 14.57
CA SER A 82 10.98 -4.77 14.77
C SER A 82 11.48 -3.84 13.67
N MET A 83 10.60 -3.00 13.13
CA MET A 83 10.98 -1.99 12.12
C MET A 83 10.05 -0.78 12.17
N ILE A 84 10.56 0.33 11.67
CA ILE A 84 9.78 1.54 11.41
C ILE A 84 9.85 1.81 9.92
N THR A 85 8.70 2.06 9.30
CA THR A 85 8.60 2.49 7.89
C THR A 85 7.86 3.81 7.79
N THR A 86 8.33 4.68 6.91
CA THR A 86 7.69 5.97 6.60
C THR A 86 7.40 6.03 5.11
N CYS A 87 6.14 6.28 4.76
CA CYS A 87 5.67 6.49 3.39
C CYS A 87 5.51 7.99 3.14
N ILE A 88 6.24 8.53 2.17
CA ILE A 88 6.24 9.95 1.82
C ILE A 88 5.60 10.10 0.44
N PRO A 89 4.54 10.93 0.29
CA PRO A 89 3.93 11.19 -1.01
C PRO A 89 4.94 11.73 -2.01
N ARG A 90 4.86 11.25 -3.26
CA ARG A 90 5.62 11.82 -4.38
C ARG A 90 4.93 13.08 -4.89
N ASP A 91 5.68 14.15 -5.08
CA ASP A 91 5.18 15.34 -5.79
C ASP A 91 5.13 15.05 -7.31
N ASP A 92 3.92 14.79 -7.82
CA ASP A 92 3.68 14.35 -9.20
C ASP A 92 3.58 15.54 -10.17
N ASN A 93 4.70 16.17 -10.50
CA ASN A 93 4.77 17.14 -11.61
C ASN A 93 5.23 16.55 -12.96
N ALA A 94 5.40 15.22 -13.07
CA ALA A 94 5.87 14.56 -14.29
C ALA A 94 4.74 13.83 -15.03
N SER A 95 4.25 14.40 -16.13
CA SER A 95 3.23 13.79 -16.98
C SER A 95 3.82 12.68 -17.84
N LYS A 96 3.48 11.42 -17.55
CA LYS A 96 3.71 10.25 -18.41
C LYS A 96 2.43 9.89 -19.16
N GLU A 97 2.56 9.22 -20.30
CA GLU A 97 1.43 8.83 -21.18
C GLU A 97 0.29 8.10 -20.42
N LEU A 98 0.63 7.26 -19.43
CA LEU A 98 -0.36 6.51 -18.64
C LEU A 98 -0.81 7.20 -17.33
N ASP A 99 -0.33 8.43 -17.05
CA ASP A 99 -0.69 9.14 -15.82
C ASP A 99 -2.17 9.55 -15.79
N VAL A 100 -2.79 9.71 -16.96
CA VAL A 100 -4.24 9.94 -17.05
C VAL A 100 -5.01 8.75 -16.50
N ILE A 101 -4.57 7.52 -16.80
CA ILE A 101 -5.19 6.28 -16.31
C ILE A 101 -4.93 6.13 -14.80
N LYS A 102 -3.71 6.38 -14.36
CA LYS A 102 -3.36 6.34 -12.93
C LYS A 102 -4.21 7.31 -12.12
N ARG A 103 -4.30 8.58 -12.55
CA ARG A 103 -5.10 9.60 -11.89
C ARG A 103 -6.58 9.23 -11.82
N GLU A 104 -7.11 8.61 -12.87
CA GLU A 104 -8.49 8.15 -12.89
C GLU A 104 -8.73 7.04 -11.86
N ILE A 105 -7.84 6.04 -11.78
CA ILE A 105 -7.92 4.96 -10.80
C ILE A 105 -7.76 5.49 -9.37
N ILE A 106 -6.82 6.40 -9.15
CA ILE A 106 -6.58 7.00 -7.82
C ILE A 106 -7.77 7.85 -7.38
N GLY A 107 -8.32 8.66 -8.30
CA GLY A 107 -9.43 9.55 -7.98
C GLY A 107 -10.75 8.82 -7.70
N ASN A 108 -10.98 7.69 -8.38
CA ASN A 108 -12.24 6.95 -8.29
C ASN A 108 -12.01 5.43 -8.20
N PRO A 109 -11.30 4.95 -7.18
CA PRO A 109 -10.92 3.54 -7.11
C PRO A 109 -12.11 2.59 -6.94
N GLU A 110 -13.26 3.08 -6.45
CA GLU A 110 -14.50 2.33 -6.27
C GLU A 110 -15.21 1.99 -7.58
N LEU A 111 -14.98 2.77 -8.65
CA LEU A 111 -15.67 2.55 -9.93
C LEU A 111 -15.18 1.27 -10.61
N GLU A 112 -16.05 0.72 -11.49
CA GLU A 112 -15.67 -0.42 -12.31
C GLU A 112 -14.58 -0.02 -13.32
N LEU A 113 -13.52 -0.84 -13.39
CA LEU A 113 -12.38 -0.61 -14.27
C LEU A 113 -12.68 -1.14 -15.67
N SER A 114 -13.00 -0.26 -16.61
CA SER A 114 -13.14 -0.61 -18.02
C SER A 114 -11.78 -0.47 -18.74
N ILE A 115 -11.14 -1.60 -19.01
CA ILE A 115 -9.84 -1.65 -19.70
C ILE A 115 -9.95 -1.04 -21.12
N ASP A 116 -11.05 -1.31 -21.82
CA ASP A 116 -11.26 -0.80 -23.19
C ASP A 116 -11.45 0.73 -23.21
N GLN A 117 -12.18 1.28 -22.24
CA GLN A 117 -12.32 2.72 -22.09
C GLN A 117 -10.97 3.39 -21.78
N MET A 118 -10.18 2.79 -20.88
CA MET A 118 -8.86 3.31 -20.51
C MET A 118 -7.88 3.24 -21.69
N SER A 119 -7.86 2.14 -22.42
CA SER A 119 -6.99 2.00 -23.59
C SER A 119 -7.36 2.97 -24.70
N GLY A 120 -8.66 3.25 -24.90
CA GLY A 120 -9.14 4.28 -25.81
C GLY A 120 -8.66 5.69 -25.46
N LYS A 121 -8.56 6.03 -24.17
CA LYS A 121 -8.06 7.36 -23.72
C LYS A 121 -6.59 7.62 -24.09
N VAL A 122 -5.79 6.59 -24.22
CA VAL A 122 -4.37 6.66 -24.57
C VAL A 122 -4.09 6.13 -25.97
N ASN A 123 -5.14 5.85 -26.75
CA ASN A 123 -5.09 5.44 -28.15
C ASN A 123 -4.17 4.24 -28.44
N ILE A 124 -4.15 3.25 -27.56
CA ILE A 124 -3.42 1.98 -27.72
C ILE A 124 -4.36 0.79 -27.42
N SER A 125 -3.98 -0.41 -27.87
CA SER A 125 -4.80 -1.61 -27.61
C SER A 125 -4.80 -1.95 -26.11
N SER A 126 -5.89 -2.58 -25.62
CA SER A 126 -6.06 -3.03 -24.24
C SER A 126 -4.89 -3.90 -23.77
N TYR A 127 -4.40 -4.81 -24.63
CA TYR A 127 -3.22 -5.64 -24.33
C TYR A 127 -1.95 -4.80 -24.15
N HIS A 128 -1.69 -3.86 -25.05
CA HIS A 128 -0.52 -2.99 -24.98
C HIS A 128 -0.59 -2.08 -23.74
N MET A 129 -1.75 -1.53 -23.44
CA MET A 129 -1.99 -0.69 -22.26
C MET A 129 -1.70 -1.46 -20.97
N ILE A 130 -2.26 -2.67 -20.80
CA ILE A 130 -2.01 -3.49 -19.59
C ILE A 130 -0.53 -3.81 -19.44
N ARG A 131 0.15 -4.19 -20.53
CA ARG A 131 1.57 -4.53 -20.52
C ARG A 131 2.44 -3.32 -20.16
N LYS A 132 2.19 -2.17 -20.80
CA LYS A 132 2.91 -0.93 -20.55
C LYS A 132 2.67 -0.43 -19.13
N PHE A 133 1.41 -0.41 -18.69
CA PHE A 133 1.05 -0.04 -17.34
C PHE A 133 1.77 -0.93 -16.28
N THR A 134 1.78 -2.25 -16.53
CA THR A 134 2.46 -3.19 -15.63
C THR A 134 3.97 -2.99 -15.63
N SER A 135 4.57 -2.72 -16.77
CA SER A 135 6.01 -2.45 -16.87
C SER A 135 6.41 -1.16 -16.14
N GLU A 136 5.58 -0.12 -16.20
CA GLU A 136 5.86 1.18 -15.58
C GLU A 136 5.54 1.24 -14.09
N ASN A 137 4.54 0.45 -13.63
CA ASN A 137 3.99 0.54 -12.28
C ASN A 137 4.18 -0.74 -11.43
N GLY A 138 4.79 -1.78 -11.99
CA GLY A 138 4.99 -3.06 -11.30
C GLY A 138 3.72 -3.89 -11.08
N LEU A 139 2.54 -3.33 -11.34
CA LEU A 139 1.23 -3.96 -11.13
C LEU A 139 0.34 -3.79 -12.35
N THR A 140 -0.54 -4.79 -12.59
CA THR A 140 -1.62 -4.62 -13.57
C THR A 140 -2.60 -3.53 -13.12
N PRO A 141 -3.33 -2.86 -14.03
CA PRO A 141 -4.32 -1.83 -13.65
C PRO A 141 -5.30 -2.28 -12.57
N HIS A 142 -5.80 -3.52 -12.65
CA HIS A 142 -6.71 -4.08 -11.64
C HIS A 142 -6.04 -4.25 -10.26
N LYS A 143 -4.80 -4.77 -10.20
CA LYS A 143 -4.08 -4.88 -8.92
C LYS A 143 -3.76 -3.51 -8.32
N PHE A 144 -3.43 -2.55 -9.17
CA PHE A 144 -3.21 -1.16 -8.78
C PHE A 144 -4.49 -0.55 -8.19
N GLN A 145 -5.64 -0.74 -8.84
CA GLN A 145 -6.93 -0.32 -8.33
C GLN A 145 -7.25 -0.95 -6.96
N MET A 146 -6.98 -2.24 -6.79
CA MET A 146 -7.21 -2.90 -5.50
C MET A 146 -6.38 -2.25 -4.38
N GLN A 147 -5.17 -1.82 -4.65
CA GLN A 147 -4.36 -1.09 -3.67
C GLN A 147 -4.94 0.31 -3.37
N CYS A 148 -5.39 1.03 -4.40
CA CYS A 148 -6.07 2.31 -4.20
C CYS A 148 -7.36 2.16 -3.36
N ARG A 149 -8.14 1.10 -3.58
CA ARG A 149 -9.32 0.78 -2.76
C ARG A 149 -8.95 0.54 -1.30
N ILE A 150 -7.91 -0.24 -1.04
CA ILE A 150 -7.45 -0.51 0.33
C ILE A 150 -6.93 0.77 1.00
N ARG A 151 -6.19 1.61 0.27
CA ARG A 151 -5.74 2.89 0.81
C ARG A 151 -6.91 3.82 1.18
N LYS A 152 -7.90 3.93 0.30
CA LYS A 152 -9.14 4.67 0.58
C LYS A 152 -9.90 4.05 1.77
N ALA A 153 -9.93 2.71 1.88
CA ALA A 153 -10.51 2.03 3.03
C ALA A 153 -9.80 2.39 4.34
N GLN A 154 -8.46 2.41 4.36
CA GLN A 154 -7.68 2.82 5.54
C GLN A 154 -8.05 4.25 5.97
N GLN A 155 -8.17 5.19 5.04
CA GLN A 155 -8.57 6.57 5.34
C GLN A 155 -9.97 6.64 5.95
N LEU A 156 -10.96 5.96 5.34
CA LEU A 156 -12.33 5.95 5.85
C LEU A 156 -12.45 5.29 7.23
N LEU A 157 -11.73 4.18 7.46
CA LEU A 157 -11.69 3.50 8.75
C LEU A 157 -11.11 4.41 9.86
N ARG A 158 -10.08 5.19 9.56
CA ARG A 158 -9.53 6.19 10.50
C ARG A 158 -10.53 7.31 10.81
N GLN A 159 -11.36 7.68 9.85
CA GLN A 159 -12.45 8.65 10.04
C GLN A 159 -13.63 8.09 10.84
N GLY A 160 -13.55 6.82 11.28
CA GLY A 160 -14.57 6.19 12.12
C GLY A 160 -15.74 5.55 11.38
N TYR A 161 -15.66 5.40 10.06
CA TYR A 161 -16.68 4.66 9.30
C TYR A 161 -16.66 3.17 9.66
N LYS A 162 -17.83 2.54 9.68
CA LYS A 162 -17.97 1.10 9.95
C LYS A 162 -17.39 0.27 8.80
N VAL A 163 -16.78 -0.86 9.10
CA VAL A 163 -16.12 -1.73 8.10
C VAL A 163 -17.08 -2.15 6.98
N VAL A 164 -18.34 -2.45 7.32
CA VAL A 164 -19.37 -2.84 6.34
C VAL A 164 -19.68 -1.71 5.35
N ASP A 165 -19.78 -0.47 5.84
CA ASP A 165 -20.05 0.69 5.00
C ASP A 165 -18.85 1.00 4.11
N VAL A 166 -17.64 0.95 4.69
CA VAL A 166 -16.39 1.14 3.97
C VAL A 166 -16.25 0.14 2.82
N ALA A 167 -16.62 -1.13 3.01
CA ALA A 167 -16.55 -2.13 1.94
C ALA A 167 -17.30 -1.65 0.68
N HIS A 168 -18.52 -1.18 0.84
CA HIS A 168 -19.32 -0.67 -0.28
C HIS A 168 -18.78 0.66 -0.83
N MET A 169 -18.36 1.59 0.04
CA MET A 169 -17.83 2.89 -0.36
C MET A 169 -16.57 2.80 -1.20
N VAL A 170 -15.77 1.75 -1.03
CA VAL A 170 -14.54 1.54 -1.80
C VAL A 170 -14.68 0.50 -2.91
N GLY A 171 -15.91 0.03 -3.19
CA GLY A 171 -16.22 -0.81 -4.35
C GLY A 171 -15.98 -2.31 -4.15
N PHE A 172 -15.99 -2.82 -2.90
CA PHE A 172 -16.10 -4.27 -2.64
C PHE A 172 -17.57 -4.70 -2.56
N CYS A 173 -17.84 -5.94 -2.97
CA CYS A 173 -19.20 -6.50 -2.93
C CYS A 173 -19.70 -6.69 -1.50
N ASP A 174 -18.83 -7.00 -0.55
CA ASP A 174 -19.16 -7.23 0.85
C ASP A 174 -17.95 -7.05 1.77
N GLN A 175 -18.21 -7.03 3.08
CA GLN A 175 -17.19 -6.90 4.11
C GLN A 175 -16.16 -8.03 4.06
N SER A 176 -16.59 -9.28 3.84
CA SER A 176 -15.70 -10.45 3.84
C SER A 176 -14.65 -10.36 2.72
N HIS A 177 -15.05 -9.80 1.57
CA HIS A 177 -14.13 -9.55 0.47
C HIS A 177 -13.13 -8.46 0.84
N LEU A 178 -13.59 -7.35 1.42
CA LEU A 178 -12.70 -6.30 1.94
C LEU A 178 -11.72 -6.89 2.96
N ASP A 179 -12.20 -7.61 3.99
CA ASP A 179 -11.38 -8.17 5.06
C ASP A 179 -10.22 -9.02 4.52
N ARG A 180 -10.52 -9.90 3.57
CA ARG A 180 -9.54 -10.79 2.95
C ARG A 180 -8.47 -10.01 2.18
N VAL A 181 -8.88 -9.04 1.36
CA VAL A 181 -7.95 -8.24 0.56
C VAL A 181 -7.16 -7.29 1.44
N PHE A 182 -7.82 -6.66 2.42
CA PHE A 182 -7.20 -5.75 3.38
C PHE A 182 -6.12 -6.47 4.20
N LYS A 183 -6.46 -7.61 4.82
CA LYS A 183 -5.49 -8.40 5.59
C LYS A 183 -4.31 -8.86 4.73
N LYS A 184 -4.56 -9.22 3.47
CA LYS A 184 -3.49 -9.61 2.55
C LYS A 184 -2.53 -8.46 2.24
N GLN A 185 -3.01 -7.22 2.14
CA GLN A 185 -2.18 -6.07 1.75
C GLN A 185 -1.60 -5.32 2.96
N VAL A 186 -2.34 -5.23 4.05
CA VAL A 186 -1.96 -4.46 5.26
C VAL A 186 -1.34 -5.35 6.34
N GLY A 187 -1.50 -6.67 6.24
CA GLY A 187 -0.98 -7.65 7.20
C GLY A 187 -1.93 -7.94 8.38
N ILE A 188 -2.87 -7.04 8.68
CA ILE A 188 -3.85 -7.14 9.78
C ILE A 188 -5.27 -6.92 9.25
N SER A 189 -6.28 -7.31 10.06
CA SER A 189 -7.68 -7.07 9.67
C SER A 189 -8.07 -5.59 9.80
N PRO A 190 -9.14 -5.13 9.11
CA PRO A 190 -9.66 -3.77 9.27
C PRO A 190 -9.96 -3.40 10.73
N GLU A 191 -10.51 -4.31 11.51
CA GLU A 191 -10.79 -4.07 12.95
C GLU A 191 -9.51 -3.93 13.78
N GLN A 192 -8.47 -4.73 13.48
CA GLN A 192 -7.17 -4.58 14.13
C GLN A 192 -6.53 -3.25 13.72
N PHE A 193 -6.67 -2.86 12.45
CA PHE A 193 -6.17 -1.58 11.95
C PHE A 193 -6.82 -0.38 12.67
N ILE A 194 -8.14 -0.37 12.85
CA ILE A 194 -8.85 0.69 13.61
C ILE A 194 -8.28 0.83 15.04
N ARG A 195 -8.02 -0.30 15.70
CA ARG A 195 -7.47 -0.28 17.07
C ARG A 195 -6.01 0.20 17.15
N SER A 196 -5.24 0.03 16.10
CA SER A 196 -3.82 0.42 16.05
C SER A 196 -3.56 1.80 15.45
N ALA A 197 -4.54 2.38 14.75
CA ALA A 197 -4.39 3.67 14.11
C ALA A 197 -4.47 4.83 15.14
N VAL A 198 -3.45 5.68 15.13
CA VAL A 198 -3.41 6.91 15.91
C VAL A 198 -3.29 8.06 14.92
N LEU A 199 -4.23 8.99 14.98
CA LEU A 199 -4.17 10.23 14.20
C LEU A 199 -3.41 11.28 15.02
N THR A 200 -2.42 11.89 14.41
CA THR A 200 -1.78 13.09 14.95
C THR A 200 -2.42 14.29 14.26
N ASP A 201 -3.29 15.02 14.98
CA ASP A 201 -3.71 16.32 14.54
C ASP A 201 -2.51 17.25 14.70
N ALA A 202 -2.05 17.83 13.61
CA ALA A 202 -1.05 18.89 13.65
C ALA A 202 -1.72 20.13 14.27
N GLU A 203 -1.30 20.49 15.50
CA GLU A 203 -1.64 21.79 16.10
C GLU A 203 -0.98 22.94 15.32
#